data_dbb0f3ff80eadd9cedb8af20a7b63f54
#
_entry.id   dbb0f3ff80eadd9cedb8af20a7b63f54
#
_cell.length_a   1.000
_cell.length_b   1.000
_cell.length_c   1.000
_cell.angle_alpha   90.00
_cell.angle_beta   90.00
_cell.angle_gamma   90.00
#
_symmetry.space_group_name_H-M   'P 1'
#
loop_
_entity.id
_entity.type
_entity.pdbx_description
1 polymer ?
#
loop_
_entity_poly.entity_id
_entity_poly.type
_entity_poly.pdbx_seq_one_letter_code
_entity_poly.pdbx_strand_id
1 'polypeptide(L)'
;MGLEEKLKLWEDKKVLIIGEALIDKYIYGFADRISPDAPIPSVKVEETDIYLGGIGLVLKFIKSLGGIPEICTVIGTDFEGQFFLEKIKELNVPTEGIIVDETIQTPQITRIKAMNQHLLRLETDYSQEFSQNLVDTFFQTVKDTYTDLSAILILDYGIGGLFSDSFVQALIRNLKQHYPDTPIIARPNLAHYYLYEDIDLIKINLQKALREMAIECCTDTSVTISGKRIQNETNSNNVFLNDIESSSYLLMKDKEKAKKIKPVLDSPVRSYVAVGSVIMACLGLSYAADIDILSSIKIALMAGSLSATLPPVEFFNADTLKEYIAKNPKKLD
;
A
#
# COMPACT_ATOMS: atom_id res chain seq x y z
N MET A 1 -25.16 12.66 -1.84
CA MET A 1 -24.20 12.35 -2.93
C MET A 1 -23.90 10.86 -2.85
N GLY A 2 -24.12 10.11 -3.93
CA GLY A 2 -23.80 8.69 -4.00
C GLY A 2 -22.28 8.45 -3.92
N LEU A 3 -21.86 7.19 -3.63
CA LEU A 3 -20.43 6.88 -3.55
C LEU A 3 -19.72 7.12 -4.88
N GLU A 4 -20.37 6.78 -5.99
CA GLU A 4 -19.88 6.99 -7.35
C GLU A 4 -19.71 8.47 -7.72
N GLU A 5 -20.50 9.36 -7.12
CA GLU A 5 -20.37 10.79 -7.35
C GLU A 5 -19.22 11.40 -6.56
N LYS A 6 -18.87 10.82 -5.39
CA LYS A 6 -17.77 11.27 -4.55
C LYS A 6 -16.41 11.15 -5.24
N LEU A 7 -16.27 10.24 -6.22
CA LEU A 7 -15.02 10.06 -6.96
C LEU A 7 -14.57 11.34 -7.71
N LYS A 8 -15.49 12.21 -8.09
CA LYS A 8 -15.17 13.48 -8.74
C LYS A 8 -14.39 14.44 -7.82
N LEU A 9 -14.50 14.26 -6.50
CA LEU A 9 -13.79 15.09 -5.51
C LEU A 9 -12.29 14.73 -5.43
N TRP A 10 -11.87 13.65 -6.07
CA TRP A 10 -10.48 13.20 -6.12
C TRP A 10 -9.62 13.96 -7.12
N GLU A 11 -10.26 14.61 -8.09
CA GLU A 11 -9.58 15.38 -9.12
C GLU A 11 -8.67 16.45 -8.50
N ASP A 12 -7.43 16.51 -9.00
CA ASP A 12 -6.38 17.44 -8.59
C ASP A 12 -5.95 17.36 -7.10
N LYS A 13 -6.37 16.34 -6.35
CA LYS A 13 -5.91 16.16 -4.98
C LYS A 13 -4.46 15.69 -4.94
N LYS A 14 -3.60 16.47 -4.27
CA LYS A 14 -2.18 16.15 -4.09
C LYS A 14 -1.99 15.17 -2.92
N VAL A 15 -1.47 13.99 -3.21
CA VAL A 15 -1.22 12.95 -2.21
C VAL A 15 0.25 12.59 -2.20
N LEU A 16 0.94 12.89 -1.09
CA LEU A 16 2.33 12.47 -0.87
C LEU A 16 2.38 11.00 -0.46
N ILE A 17 3.21 10.22 -1.13
CA ILE A 17 3.46 8.81 -0.84
C ILE A 17 4.88 8.68 -0.31
N ILE A 18 5.01 8.23 0.93
CA ILE A 18 6.28 7.91 1.58
C ILE A 18 6.35 6.40 1.78
N GLY A 19 7.41 5.76 1.34
CA GLY A 19 7.56 4.31 1.48
C GLY A 19 8.72 3.74 0.70
N GLU A 20 8.88 2.41 0.75
CA GLU A 20 9.94 1.74 0.03
C GLU A 20 9.66 1.65 -1.47
N ALA A 21 10.60 2.14 -2.27
CA ALA A 21 10.68 1.83 -3.68
C ALA A 21 10.94 0.32 -3.84
N LEU A 22 10.12 -0.35 -4.62
CA LEU A 22 10.17 -1.80 -4.80
C LEU A 22 9.98 -2.16 -6.26
N ILE A 23 10.74 -3.14 -6.73
CA ILE A 23 10.56 -3.75 -8.04
C ILE A 23 9.92 -5.12 -7.90
N ASP A 24 8.85 -5.35 -8.65
CA ASP A 24 8.21 -6.65 -8.81
C ASP A 24 8.65 -7.30 -10.13
N LYS A 25 9.41 -8.39 -10.05
CA LYS A 25 9.87 -9.15 -11.20
C LYS A 25 9.15 -10.50 -11.28
N TYR A 26 8.62 -10.81 -12.44
CA TYR A 26 7.96 -12.07 -12.73
C TYR A 26 8.78 -12.83 -13.77
N ILE A 27 9.12 -14.09 -13.46
CA ILE A 27 9.75 -15.02 -14.38
C ILE A 27 8.73 -16.11 -14.68
N TYR A 28 8.30 -16.15 -15.93
CA TYR A 28 7.36 -17.16 -16.41
C TYR A 28 8.13 -18.22 -17.18
N GLY A 29 7.72 -19.46 -17.03
CA GLY A 29 8.37 -20.55 -17.75
C GLY A 29 7.62 -21.86 -17.64
N PHE A 30 8.32 -22.91 -18.07
CA PHE A 30 7.85 -24.27 -18.08
C PHE A 30 8.78 -25.17 -17.25
N ALA A 31 8.19 -26.02 -16.41
CA ALA A 31 8.92 -26.95 -15.55
C ALA A 31 8.46 -28.39 -15.85
N ASP A 32 9.14 -29.06 -16.73
CA ASP A 32 8.84 -30.41 -17.18
C ASP A 32 9.84 -31.49 -16.68
N ARG A 33 10.89 -31.08 -15.98
CA ARG A 33 11.93 -31.97 -15.49
C ARG A 33 12.45 -31.57 -14.10
N ILE A 34 13.00 -32.54 -13.44
CA ILE A 34 13.77 -32.38 -12.19
C ILE A 34 15.21 -32.02 -12.53
N SER A 35 15.81 -31.13 -11.72
CA SER A 35 17.25 -30.82 -11.86
C SER A 35 18.10 -32.04 -11.62
N PRO A 36 19.21 -32.24 -12.37
CA PRO A 36 20.18 -33.32 -12.09
C PRO A 36 20.90 -33.10 -10.75
N ASP A 37 20.98 -31.87 -10.25
CA ASP A 37 21.78 -31.52 -9.07
C ASP A 37 21.00 -31.67 -7.75
N ALA A 38 19.66 -31.63 -7.80
CA ALA A 38 18.81 -31.73 -6.62
C ALA A 38 17.37 -32.08 -7.03
N PRO A 39 16.55 -32.64 -6.12
CA PRO A 39 15.14 -32.99 -6.39
C PRO A 39 14.23 -31.75 -6.45
N ILE A 40 14.58 -30.77 -7.27
CA ILE A 40 13.85 -29.51 -7.48
C ILE A 40 13.43 -29.36 -8.95
N PRO A 41 12.33 -28.70 -9.26
CA PRO A 41 11.93 -28.38 -10.64
C PRO A 41 13.01 -27.56 -11.35
N SER A 42 13.33 -27.91 -12.60
CA SER A 42 14.13 -27.07 -13.50
C SER A 42 13.18 -26.23 -14.36
N VAL A 43 13.22 -24.90 -14.20
CA VAL A 43 12.36 -23.99 -14.95
C VAL A 43 13.09 -23.50 -16.20
N LYS A 44 12.51 -23.76 -17.36
CA LYS A 44 12.92 -23.14 -18.62
C LYS A 44 12.20 -21.80 -18.74
N VAL A 45 12.95 -20.70 -18.65
CA VAL A 45 12.40 -19.34 -18.71
C VAL A 45 11.92 -19.04 -20.14
N GLU A 46 10.69 -18.55 -20.26
CA GLU A 46 10.06 -18.15 -21.52
C GLU A 46 9.87 -16.63 -21.60
N GLU A 47 9.51 -15.99 -20.45
CA GLU A 47 9.22 -14.58 -20.38
C GLU A 47 9.67 -14.00 -19.04
N THR A 48 10.04 -12.74 -19.03
CA THR A 48 10.37 -12.00 -17.81
C THR A 48 9.75 -10.61 -17.87
N ASP A 49 8.89 -10.33 -16.89
CA ASP A 49 8.26 -9.02 -16.72
C ASP A 49 8.81 -8.31 -15.51
N ILE A 50 8.99 -7.01 -15.61
CA ILE A 50 9.44 -6.14 -14.52
C ILE A 50 8.46 -4.98 -14.35
N TYR A 51 7.97 -4.80 -13.14
CA TYR A 51 6.97 -3.78 -12.80
C TYR A 51 7.40 -2.94 -11.60
N LEU A 52 6.86 -1.72 -11.51
CA LEU A 52 6.87 -0.98 -10.25
C LEU A 52 6.04 -1.75 -9.23
N GLY A 53 6.64 -2.06 -8.09
CA GLY A 53 5.98 -2.63 -6.93
C GLY A 53 5.78 -1.59 -5.82
N GLY A 54 5.35 -2.05 -4.64
CA GLY A 54 5.27 -1.20 -3.45
C GLY A 54 4.53 0.11 -3.68
N ILE A 55 5.22 1.21 -3.34
CA ILE A 55 4.66 2.58 -3.50
C ILE A 55 4.39 2.93 -4.96
N GLY A 56 5.13 2.36 -5.92
CA GLY A 56 4.94 2.62 -7.33
C GLY A 56 3.57 2.20 -7.85
N LEU A 57 2.99 1.10 -7.32
CA LEU A 57 1.62 0.69 -7.64
C LEU A 57 0.59 1.68 -7.09
N VAL A 58 0.79 2.17 -5.86
CA VAL A 58 -0.12 3.15 -5.24
C VAL A 58 -0.12 4.45 -6.03
N LEU A 59 1.08 4.92 -6.41
CA LEU A 59 1.26 6.11 -7.22
C LEU A 59 0.52 6.01 -8.56
N LYS A 60 0.65 4.87 -9.27
CA LYS A 60 -0.05 4.64 -10.54
C LYS A 60 -1.57 4.67 -10.35
N PHE A 61 -2.11 4.10 -9.27
CA PHE A 61 -3.54 4.16 -8.99
C PHE A 61 -4.01 5.58 -8.66
N ILE A 62 -3.28 6.33 -7.81
CA ILE A 62 -3.65 7.73 -7.53
C ILE A 62 -3.77 8.51 -8.83
N LYS A 63 -2.78 8.38 -9.71
CA LYS A 63 -2.78 9.07 -11.01
C LYS A 63 -3.92 8.61 -11.92
N SER A 64 -4.15 7.30 -12.04
CA SER A 64 -5.21 6.77 -12.90
C SER A 64 -6.63 7.12 -12.40
N LEU A 65 -6.76 7.39 -11.10
CA LEU A 65 -8.02 7.79 -10.47
C LEU A 65 -8.24 9.31 -10.44
N GLY A 66 -7.33 10.11 -11.06
CA GLY A 66 -7.48 11.55 -11.22
C GLY A 66 -6.79 12.42 -10.17
N GLY A 67 -6.09 11.83 -9.20
CA GLY A 67 -5.29 12.57 -8.24
C GLY A 67 -3.88 12.91 -8.75
N ILE A 68 -3.20 13.77 -8.03
CA ILE A 68 -1.82 14.18 -8.27
C ILE A 68 -0.92 13.47 -7.25
N PRO A 69 -0.21 12.39 -7.65
CA PRO A 69 0.72 11.73 -6.75
C PRO A 69 2.03 12.50 -6.64
N GLU A 70 2.48 12.67 -5.40
CA GLU A 70 3.83 13.11 -5.03
C GLU A 70 4.54 11.92 -4.37
N ILE A 71 5.87 11.82 -4.48
CA ILE A 71 6.61 10.65 -3.99
C ILE A 71 7.85 11.08 -3.20
N CYS A 72 8.06 10.52 -2.01
CA CYS A 72 9.31 10.61 -1.28
C CYS A 72 9.81 9.21 -0.92
N THR A 73 10.99 8.87 -1.42
CA THR A 73 11.60 7.55 -1.23
C THR A 73 13.11 7.60 -1.42
N VAL A 74 13.78 6.51 -1.09
CA VAL A 74 15.21 6.32 -1.35
C VAL A 74 15.37 5.13 -2.30
N ILE A 75 16.27 5.25 -3.26
CA ILE A 75 16.68 4.19 -4.20
C ILE A 75 18.21 4.11 -4.24
N GLY A 76 18.70 2.94 -4.64
CA GLY A 76 20.12 2.73 -4.94
C GLY A 76 20.52 3.24 -6.32
N THR A 77 21.82 3.13 -6.60
CA THR A 77 22.41 3.35 -7.95
C THR A 77 22.36 2.09 -8.82
N ASP A 78 21.73 1.01 -8.32
CA ASP A 78 21.57 -0.28 -8.99
C ASP A 78 20.57 -0.23 -10.16
N PHE A 79 20.44 -1.36 -10.86
CA PHE A 79 19.53 -1.49 -12.00
C PHE A 79 18.06 -1.26 -11.56
N GLU A 80 17.68 -1.78 -10.42
CA GLU A 80 16.32 -1.67 -9.87
C GLU A 80 15.97 -0.23 -9.54
N GLY A 81 16.89 0.55 -8.97
CA GLY A 81 16.72 1.97 -8.67
C GLY A 81 16.61 2.82 -9.93
N GLN A 82 17.46 2.56 -10.92
CA GLN A 82 17.40 3.24 -12.21
C GLN A 82 16.09 2.93 -12.93
N PHE A 83 15.68 1.67 -12.96
CA PHE A 83 14.41 1.24 -13.54
C PHE A 83 13.22 1.93 -12.85
N PHE A 84 13.23 1.98 -11.49
CA PHE A 84 12.19 2.67 -10.73
C PHE A 84 12.09 4.14 -11.14
N LEU A 85 13.22 4.86 -11.16
CA LEU A 85 13.28 6.27 -11.51
C LEU A 85 12.79 6.54 -12.94
N GLU A 86 13.22 5.72 -13.91
CA GLU A 86 12.76 5.84 -15.31
C GLU A 86 11.25 5.65 -15.42
N LYS A 87 10.70 4.64 -14.75
CA LYS A 87 9.25 4.38 -14.78
C LYS A 87 8.43 5.47 -14.12
N ILE A 88 8.94 6.12 -13.06
CA ILE A 88 8.28 7.29 -12.45
C ILE A 88 8.30 8.48 -13.43
N LYS A 89 9.41 8.73 -14.13
CA LYS A 89 9.50 9.76 -15.18
C LYS A 89 8.53 9.51 -16.34
N GLU A 90 8.42 8.27 -16.82
CA GLU A 90 7.45 7.88 -17.85
C GLU A 90 6.00 8.19 -17.44
N LEU A 91 5.71 8.12 -16.14
CA LEU A 91 4.42 8.49 -15.60
C LEU A 91 4.22 10.00 -15.48
N ASN A 92 5.19 10.84 -15.86
CA ASN A 92 5.17 12.30 -15.65
C ASN A 92 4.83 12.66 -14.20
N VAL A 93 5.50 12.04 -13.24
CA VAL A 93 5.45 12.37 -11.83
C VAL A 93 6.76 13.05 -11.44
N PRO A 94 6.71 14.13 -10.64
CA PRO A 94 7.91 14.79 -10.14
C PRO A 94 8.84 13.82 -9.42
N THR A 95 10.15 13.92 -9.65
CA THR A 95 11.14 12.99 -9.11
C THR A 95 12.08 13.63 -8.08
N GLU A 96 11.84 14.89 -7.73
CA GLU A 96 12.65 15.68 -6.79
C GLU A 96 12.69 15.07 -5.39
N GLY A 97 11.69 14.29 -5.02
CA GLY A 97 11.62 13.55 -3.77
C GLY A 97 12.22 12.14 -3.82
N ILE A 98 12.79 11.72 -4.95
CA ILE A 98 13.49 10.43 -5.05
C ILE A 98 14.97 10.65 -4.76
N ILE A 99 15.39 10.24 -3.57
CA ILE A 99 16.78 10.35 -3.13
C ILE A 99 17.55 9.16 -3.65
N VAL A 100 18.68 9.40 -4.33
CA VAL A 100 19.58 8.35 -4.82
C VAL A 100 20.78 8.26 -3.90
N ASP A 101 21.02 7.09 -3.32
CA ASP A 101 22.16 6.85 -2.43
C ASP A 101 22.92 5.57 -2.84
N GLU A 102 24.24 5.68 -3.00
CA GLU A 102 25.09 4.58 -3.47
C GLU A 102 25.28 3.45 -2.44
N THR A 103 24.97 3.72 -1.17
CA THR A 103 25.07 2.73 -0.09
C THR A 103 23.82 1.88 0.03
N ILE A 104 22.73 2.28 -0.64
CA ILE A 104 21.45 1.61 -0.60
C ILE A 104 21.31 0.69 -1.83
N GLN A 105 20.65 -0.43 -1.62
CA GLN A 105 20.20 -1.29 -2.71
C GLN A 105 18.68 -1.25 -2.79
N THR A 106 18.15 -1.14 -4.01
CA THR A 106 16.71 -1.03 -4.23
C THR A 106 16.06 -2.41 -4.11
N PRO A 107 15.07 -2.60 -3.21
CA PRO A 107 14.43 -3.90 -3.00
C PRO A 107 13.77 -4.47 -4.27
N GLN A 108 13.87 -5.79 -4.44
CA GLN A 108 13.21 -6.52 -5.52
C GLN A 108 12.51 -7.77 -4.98
N ILE A 109 11.30 -8.01 -5.45
CA ILE A 109 10.61 -9.28 -5.24
C ILE A 109 10.54 -10.01 -6.58
N THR A 110 11.17 -11.17 -6.69
CA THR A 110 11.10 -12.02 -7.88
C THR A 110 10.14 -13.18 -7.63
N ARG A 111 9.17 -13.35 -8.51
CA ARG A 111 8.21 -14.47 -8.49
C ARG A 111 8.44 -15.36 -9.68
N ILE A 112 8.76 -16.63 -9.43
CA ILE A 112 8.95 -17.65 -10.46
C ILE A 112 7.64 -18.43 -10.60
N LYS A 113 7.09 -18.42 -11.80
CA LYS A 113 5.85 -19.11 -12.16
C LYS A 113 6.11 -20.11 -13.28
N ALA A 114 5.61 -21.32 -13.12
CA ALA A 114 5.57 -22.29 -14.19
C ALA A 114 4.20 -22.97 -14.25
N MET A 115 3.66 -23.17 -15.46
CA MET A 115 2.35 -23.80 -15.67
C MET A 115 1.24 -23.21 -14.81
N ASN A 116 1.17 -21.88 -14.72
CA ASN A 116 0.24 -21.10 -13.89
C ASN A 116 0.35 -21.28 -12.36
N GLN A 117 1.41 -21.94 -11.87
CA GLN A 117 1.67 -22.12 -10.45
C GLN A 117 2.84 -21.24 -9.99
N HIS A 118 2.75 -20.67 -8.80
CA HIS A 118 3.88 -20.03 -8.15
C HIS A 118 4.80 -21.11 -7.59
N LEU A 119 6.04 -21.18 -8.08
CA LEU A 119 7.04 -22.12 -7.61
C LEU A 119 7.91 -21.56 -6.50
N LEU A 120 8.29 -20.29 -6.62
CA LEU A 120 9.20 -19.64 -5.68
C LEU A 120 8.97 -18.13 -5.68
N ARG A 121 9.18 -17.54 -4.49
CA ARG A 121 9.30 -16.10 -4.30
C ARG A 121 10.66 -15.82 -3.68
N LEU A 122 11.46 -15.00 -4.34
CA LEU A 122 12.72 -14.48 -3.84
C LEU A 122 12.52 -13.03 -3.43
N GLU A 123 13.04 -12.67 -2.28
CA GLU A 123 13.03 -11.30 -1.77
C GLU A 123 14.47 -10.88 -1.54
N THR A 124 14.87 -9.78 -2.17
CA THR A 124 16.09 -9.10 -1.80
C THR A 124 15.72 -8.08 -0.73
N ASP A 125 16.01 -8.42 0.51
CA ASP A 125 15.80 -7.56 1.65
C ASP A 125 17.15 -6.97 2.08
N TYR A 126 17.21 -5.66 2.14
CA TYR A 126 18.38 -4.93 2.58
C TYR A 126 18.07 -4.29 3.93
N SER A 127 18.27 -5.06 4.99
CA SER A 127 18.00 -4.66 6.38
C SER A 127 19.00 -3.67 6.95
N GLN A 128 19.82 -3.01 6.13
CA GLN A 128 20.78 -2.01 6.59
C GLN A 128 20.04 -0.71 6.94
N GLU A 129 20.15 -0.28 8.19
CA GLU A 129 19.62 1.02 8.61
C GLU A 129 20.28 2.16 7.84
N PHE A 130 19.48 3.17 7.53
CA PHE A 130 19.97 4.37 6.85
C PHE A 130 20.96 5.14 7.73
N SER A 131 22.00 5.68 7.11
CA SER A 131 22.93 6.57 7.80
C SER A 131 22.20 7.84 8.27
N GLN A 132 22.68 8.46 9.36
CA GLN A 132 22.08 9.70 9.86
C GLN A 132 22.04 10.80 8.78
N ASN A 133 23.07 10.89 7.95
CA ASN A 133 23.11 11.85 6.84
C ASN A 133 21.99 11.62 5.82
N LEU A 134 21.70 10.36 5.50
CA LEU A 134 20.61 10.01 4.59
C LEU A 134 19.23 10.34 5.21
N VAL A 135 19.06 10.06 6.49
CA VAL A 135 17.86 10.43 7.27
C VAL A 135 17.65 11.95 7.26
N ASP A 136 18.69 12.73 7.52
CA ASP A 136 18.62 14.19 7.52
C ASP A 136 18.29 14.72 6.11
N THR A 137 18.90 14.15 5.08
CA THR A 137 18.59 14.47 3.67
C THR A 137 17.13 14.16 3.36
N PHE A 138 16.61 13.03 3.82
CA PHE A 138 15.21 12.65 3.61
C PHE A 138 14.25 13.69 4.22
N PHE A 139 14.44 14.07 5.46
CA PHE A 139 13.59 15.06 6.13
C PHE A 139 13.70 16.45 5.52
N GLN A 140 14.89 16.84 5.07
CA GLN A 140 15.07 18.09 4.36
C GLN A 140 14.34 18.07 3.01
N THR A 141 14.44 16.97 2.28
CA THR A 141 13.70 16.78 1.02
C THR A 141 12.18 16.87 1.23
N VAL A 142 11.63 16.20 2.26
CA VAL A 142 10.21 16.28 2.59
C VAL A 142 9.79 17.73 2.86
N LYS A 143 10.58 18.49 3.61
CA LYS A 143 10.29 19.87 3.96
C LYS A 143 10.35 20.83 2.77
N ASP A 144 11.36 20.68 1.91
CA ASP A 144 11.66 21.67 0.87
C ASP A 144 10.89 21.41 -0.44
N THR A 145 10.48 20.16 -0.68
CA THR A 145 9.88 19.77 -1.97
C THR A 145 8.37 19.91 -1.98
N TYR A 146 7.70 19.63 -0.86
CA TYR A 146 6.24 19.48 -0.88
C TYR A 146 5.51 20.63 -0.21
N THR A 147 4.52 21.18 -0.92
CA THR A 147 3.60 22.21 -0.45
C THR A 147 2.16 21.84 -0.83
N ASP A 148 1.20 22.35 -0.09
CA ASP A 148 -0.23 22.21 -0.39
C ASP A 148 -0.70 20.74 -0.54
N LEU A 149 -0.17 19.87 0.33
CA LEU A 149 -0.57 18.47 0.36
C LEU A 149 -2.01 18.31 0.86
N SER A 150 -2.79 17.49 0.17
CA SER A 150 -4.15 17.15 0.58
C SER A 150 -4.23 15.92 1.47
N ALA A 151 -3.26 15.00 1.37
CA ALA A 151 -3.10 13.84 2.25
C ALA A 151 -1.67 13.28 2.17
N ILE A 152 -1.26 12.51 3.19
CA ILE A 152 0.02 11.81 3.25
C ILE A 152 -0.24 10.31 3.46
N LEU A 153 0.35 9.48 2.62
CA LEU A 153 0.36 8.02 2.73
C LEU A 153 1.73 7.53 3.18
N ILE A 154 1.78 6.74 4.25
CA ILE A 154 2.99 6.05 4.69
C ILE A 154 2.80 4.55 4.45
N LEU A 155 3.68 3.97 3.63
CA LEU A 155 3.59 2.59 3.18
C LEU A 155 4.86 1.84 3.57
N ASP A 156 4.80 1.19 4.71
CA ASP A 156 5.87 0.40 5.27
C ASP A 156 5.67 -1.07 4.92
N TYR A 157 6.51 -1.57 4.04
CA TYR A 157 6.50 -2.97 3.61
C TYR A 157 7.43 -3.84 4.47
N GLY A 158 8.31 -3.21 5.25
CA GLY A 158 9.30 -3.86 6.10
C GLY A 158 10.46 -4.47 5.31
N ILE A 159 10.80 -3.86 4.20
CA ILE A 159 11.91 -4.27 3.32
C ILE A 159 12.74 -3.03 2.95
N GLY A 160 14.03 -3.20 2.76
CA GLY A 160 14.89 -2.11 2.27
C GLY A 160 15.39 -1.12 3.33
N GLY A 161 15.13 -1.33 4.61
CA GLY A 161 15.75 -0.59 5.72
C GLY A 161 15.29 0.85 5.96
N LEU A 162 14.32 1.38 5.17
CA LEU A 162 13.82 2.75 5.34
C LEU A 162 13.15 2.96 6.70
N PHE A 163 12.31 2.04 7.13
CA PHE A 163 11.49 2.19 8.33
C PHE A 163 12.13 1.53 9.56
N SER A 164 13.26 2.05 10.04
CA SER A 164 13.73 1.72 11.39
C SER A 164 12.85 2.39 12.45
N ASP A 165 12.87 1.88 13.69
CA ASP A 165 12.05 2.41 14.79
C ASP A 165 12.30 3.91 15.00
N SER A 166 13.57 4.32 15.00
CA SER A 166 13.97 5.72 15.16
C SER A 166 13.50 6.59 14.00
N PHE A 167 13.54 6.08 12.77
CA PHE A 167 13.08 6.79 11.59
C PHE A 167 11.56 6.99 11.61
N VAL A 168 10.77 5.97 11.94
CA VAL A 168 9.30 6.08 12.00
C VAL A 168 8.88 7.15 12.99
N GLN A 169 9.44 7.14 14.22
CA GLN A 169 9.12 8.15 15.22
C GLN A 169 9.49 9.57 14.76
N ALA A 170 10.68 9.73 14.16
CA ALA A 170 11.11 11.01 13.63
C ALA A 170 10.24 11.47 12.45
N LEU A 171 9.85 10.55 11.57
CA LEU A 171 8.97 10.81 10.41
C LEU A 171 7.63 11.36 10.87
N ILE A 172 6.92 10.65 11.76
CA ILE A 172 5.60 11.09 12.24
C ILE A 172 5.69 12.46 12.90
N ARG A 173 6.70 12.69 13.73
CA ARG A 173 6.93 14.00 14.39
C ARG A 173 7.19 15.11 13.37
N ASN A 174 8.03 14.85 12.38
CA ASN A 174 8.37 15.80 11.32
C ASN A 174 7.15 16.17 10.47
N LEU A 175 6.39 15.16 10.03
CA LEU A 175 5.18 15.38 9.23
C LEU A 175 4.14 16.21 9.99
N LYS A 176 3.88 15.93 11.25
CA LYS A 176 2.95 16.70 12.07
C LYS A 176 3.39 18.13 12.32
N GLN A 177 4.69 18.35 12.43
CA GLN A 177 5.24 19.69 12.60
C GLN A 177 5.08 20.55 11.35
N HIS A 178 5.29 19.97 10.16
CA HIS A 178 5.30 20.71 8.91
C HIS A 178 3.93 20.71 8.20
N TYR A 179 3.10 19.68 8.44
CA TYR A 179 1.79 19.48 7.81
C TYR A 179 0.72 19.19 8.87
N PRO A 180 0.48 20.10 9.84
CA PRO A 180 -0.38 19.83 11.02
C PRO A 180 -1.83 19.52 10.66
N ASP A 181 -2.35 20.07 9.56
CA ASP A 181 -3.73 19.93 9.13
C ASP A 181 -3.89 18.88 8.01
N THR A 182 -2.81 18.25 7.56
CA THR A 182 -2.85 17.27 6.49
C THR A 182 -3.04 15.86 7.05
N PRO A 183 -4.08 15.14 6.64
CA PRO A 183 -4.34 13.80 7.15
C PRO A 183 -3.23 12.81 6.78
N ILE A 184 -2.85 11.98 7.75
CA ILE A 184 -1.83 10.94 7.61
C ILE A 184 -2.49 9.57 7.69
N ILE A 185 -2.31 8.78 6.64
CA ILE A 185 -2.83 7.41 6.53
C ILE A 185 -1.64 6.46 6.41
N ALA A 186 -1.53 5.48 7.29
CA ALA A 186 -0.44 4.53 7.26
C ALA A 186 -0.90 3.09 7.02
N ARG A 187 -0.05 2.37 6.31
CA ARG A 187 0.00 0.91 6.25
C ARG A 187 1.31 0.46 6.89
N PRO A 188 1.35 0.29 8.21
CA PRO A 188 2.56 -0.07 8.93
C PRO A 188 2.96 -1.53 8.71
N ASN A 189 4.24 -1.82 8.94
CA ASN A 189 4.69 -3.16 9.27
C ASN A 189 4.19 -3.52 10.68
N LEU A 190 3.72 -4.77 10.86
CA LEU A 190 3.17 -5.21 12.13
C LEU A 190 4.21 -5.34 13.23
N ALA A 191 5.49 -5.49 12.91
CA ALA A 191 6.54 -5.60 13.91
C ALA A 191 6.68 -4.32 14.78
N HIS A 192 6.32 -3.16 14.22
CA HIS A 192 6.46 -1.87 14.90
C HIS A 192 5.28 -0.90 14.66
N TYR A 193 4.08 -1.41 14.39
CA TYR A 193 2.90 -0.58 14.15
C TYR A 193 2.60 0.44 15.27
N TYR A 194 2.99 0.12 16.50
CA TYR A 194 2.81 0.97 17.68
C TYR A 194 3.59 2.29 17.62
N LEU A 195 4.56 2.41 16.72
CA LEU A 195 5.31 3.64 16.49
C LEU A 195 4.54 4.68 15.64
N TYR A 196 3.46 4.27 14.99
CA TYR A 196 2.63 5.15 14.16
C TYR A 196 1.58 5.87 15.01
N GLU A 197 2.07 6.77 15.90
CA GLU A 197 1.21 7.43 16.88
C GLU A 197 0.43 8.62 16.34
N ASP A 198 -0.79 8.82 16.86
CA ASP A 198 -1.65 9.98 16.58
C ASP A 198 -1.90 10.25 15.10
N ILE A 199 -2.07 9.27 14.25
CA ILE A 199 -2.40 9.44 12.84
C ILE A 199 -3.90 9.22 12.58
N ASP A 200 -4.38 9.62 11.41
CA ASP A 200 -5.81 9.62 11.10
C ASP A 200 -6.35 8.24 10.80
N LEU A 201 -5.58 7.41 10.10
CA LEU A 201 -5.98 6.04 9.77
C LEU A 201 -4.79 5.09 9.73
N ILE A 202 -4.91 4.00 10.46
CA ILE A 202 -4.06 2.82 10.30
C ILE A 202 -4.83 1.74 9.53
N LYS A 203 -4.24 1.28 8.42
CA LYS A 203 -4.79 0.17 7.62
C LYS A 203 -3.92 -1.06 7.75
N ILE A 204 -4.48 -2.15 8.26
CA ILE A 204 -3.80 -3.43 8.45
C ILE A 204 -4.63 -4.55 7.82
N ASN A 205 -3.96 -5.56 7.26
CA ASN A 205 -4.66 -6.79 6.85
C ASN A 205 -5.15 -7.56 8.07
N LEU A 206 -6.44 -7.90 8.11
CA LEU A 206 -7.08 -8.55 9.25
C LEU A 206 -6.39 -9.87 9.64
N GLN A 207 -6.13 -10.74 8.66
CA GLN A 207 -5.53 -12.06 8.93
C GLN A 207 -4.11 -11.95 9.48
N LYS A 208 -3.36 -10.93 9.02
CA LYS A 208 -2.03 -10.64 9.56
C LYS A 208 -2.12 -10.13 10.99
N ALA A 209 -3.04 -9.19 11.28
CA ALA A 209 -3.24 -8.67 12.63
C ALA A 209 -3.62 -9.77 13.63
N LEU A 210 -4.55 -10.65 13.26
CA LEU A 210 -4.97 -11.76 14.13
C LEU A 210 -3.82 -12.73 14.41
N ARG A 211 -3.01 -13.04 13.39
CA ARG A 211 -1.83 -13.92 13.56
C ARG A 211 -0.77 -13.30 14.49
N GLU A 212 -0.47 -12.03 14.30
CA GLU A 212 0.50 -11.32 15.15
C GLU A 212 0.08 -11.26 16.61
N MET A 213 -1.22 -11.14 16.85
CA MET A 213 -1.80 -11.14 18.19
C MET A 213 -2.11 -12.52 18.75
N ALA A 214 -1.70 -13.60 18.08
CA ALA A 214 -1.96 -15.00 18.45
C ALA A 214 -3.45 -15.30 18.68
N ILE A 215 -4.33 -14.71 17.85
CA ILE A 215 -5.78 -14.91 17.94
C ILE A 215 -6.21 -16.00 16.95
N GLU A 216 -6.61 -17.15 17.47
CA GLU A 216 -7.00 -18.32 16.68
C GLU A 216 -8.40 -18.19 16.05
N CYS A 217 -9.33 -17.50 16.74
CA CYS A 217 -10.73 -17.41 16.32
C CYS A 217 -11.08 -15.99 15.85
N CYS A 218 -11.43 -15.84 14.57
CA CYS A 218 -11.92 -14.59 14.00
C CYS A 218 -13.41 -14.40 14.32
N THR A 219 -13.71 -13.85 15.50
CA THR A 219 -15.05 -13.41 15.90
C THR A 219 -15.14 -11.89 15.92
N ASP A 220 -16.34 -11.32 15.81
CA ASP A 220 -16.53 -9.86 15.90
C ASP A 220 -15.96 -9.28 17.20
N THR A 221 -16.00 -10.07 18.27
CA THR A 221 -15.43 -9.70 19.58
C THR A 221 -13.91 -9.69 19.54
N SER A 222 -13.28 -10.77 19.07
CA SER A 222 -11.81 -10.86 19.01
C SER A 222 -11.21 -9.80 18.07
N VAL A 223 -11.87 -9.51 16.94
CA VAL A 223 -11.48 -8.44 16.02
C VAL A 223 -11.63 -7.07 16.68
N THR A 224 -12.72 -6.83 17.44
CA THR A 224 -12.90 -5.58 18.16
C THR A 224 -11.80 -5.37 19.19
N ILE A 225 -11.44 -6.41 19.96
CA ILE A 225 -10.36 -6.36 20.95
C ILE A 225 -9.02 -6.04 20.27
N SER A 226 -8.68 -6.74 19.18
CA SER A 226 -7.45 -6.53 18.44
C SER A 226 -7.34 -5.11 17.88
N GLY A 227 -8.41 -4.66 17.25
CA GLY A 227 -8.42 -3.32 16.68
C GLY A 227 -8.38 -2.22 17.73
N LYS A 228 -9.04 -2.42 18.88
CA LYS A 228 -8.95 -1.49 20.02
C LYS A 228 -7.56 -1.45 20.64
N ARG A 229 -6.89 -2.60 20.73
CA ARG A 229 -5.49 -2.64 21.14
C ARG A 229 -4.62 -1.79 20.22
N ILE A 230 -4.69 -2.02 18.91
CA ILE A 230 -3.95 -1.20 17.92
C ILE A 230 -4.28 0.27 18.10
N GLN A 231 -5.57 0.62 18.19
CA GLN A 231 -6.01 2.00 18.33
C GLN A 231 -5.47 2.67 19.60
N ASN A 232 -5.45 1.96 20.71
CA ASN A 232 -4.95 2.48 22.00
C ASN A 232 -3.42 2.63 22.00
N GLU A 233 -2.70 1.65 21.44
CA GLU A 233 -1.24 1.68 21.35
C GLU A 233 -0.74 2.79 20.41
N THR A 234 -1.52 3.14 19.37
CA THR A 234 -1.16 4.17 18.39
C THR A 234 -1.88 5.49 18.58
N ASN A 235 -2.87 5.56 19.47
CA ASN A 235 -3.77 6.71 19.63
C ASN A 235 -4.38 7.22 18.30
N SER A 236 -4.48 6.38 17.28
CA SER A 236 -4.98 6.74 15.95
C SER A 236 -6.49 7.02 15.97
N ASN A 237 -6.95 7.92 15.08
CA ASN A 237 -8.37 8.25 14.98
C ASN A 237 -9.21 7.07 14.52
N ASN A 238 -8.68 6.32 13.54
CA ASN A 238 -9.35 5.17 12.96
C ASN A 238 -8.38 4.00 12.75
N VAL A 239 -8.88 2.75 12.89
CA VAL A 239 -8.17 1.54 12.49
C VAL A 239 -9.06 0.76 11.53
N PHE A 240 -8.52 0.47 10.36
CA PHE A 240 -9.17 -0.33 9.32
C PHE A 240 -8.48 -1.68 9.20
N LEU A 241 -9.14 -2.72 9.70
CA LEU A 241 -8.73 -4.11 9.54
C LEU A 241 -9.38 -4.67 8.29
N ASN A 242 -8.63 -4.73 7.19
CA ASN A 242 -9.19 -5.13 5.90
C ASN A 242 -8.98 -6.62 5.61
N ASP A 243 -10.05 -7.23 5.13
CA ASP A 243 -10.05 -8.52 4.45
C ASP A 243 -11.05 -8.44 3.29
N ILE A 244 -10.59 -8.65 2.06
CA ILE A 244 -11.45 -8.53 0.89
C ILE A 244 -12.27 -9.81 0.65
N GLU A 245 -11.82 -10.95 1.13
CA GLU A 245 -12.47 -12.25 1.00
C GLU A 245 -13.53 -12.48 2.06
N SER A 246 -13.30 -11.94 3.24
CA SER A 246 -14.21 -12.01 4.36
C SER A 246 -14.70 -10.60 4.76
N SER A 247 -15.21 -10.44 5.96
CA SER A 247 -15.61 -9.13 6.44
C SER A 247 -14.41 -8.28 6.84
N SER A 248 -14.45 -7.01 6.48
CA SER A 248 -13.55 -5.99 6.98
C SER A 248 -14.14 -5.28 8.20
N TYR A 249 -13.32 -4.62 9.00
CA TYR A 249 -13.76 -3.97 10.23
C TYR A 249 -13.14 -2.57 10.36
N LEU A 250 -13.98 -1.61 10.73
CA LEU A 250 -13.58 -0.25 11.04
C LEU A 250 -13.77 0.03 12.53
N LEU A 251 -12.70 0.43 13.20
CA LEU A 251 -12.72 0.96 14.55
C LEU A 251 -12.56 2.49 14.47
N MET A 252 -13.47 3.20 15.08
CA MET A 252 -13.44 4.65 15.19
C MET A 252 -13.16 5.03 16.64
N LYS A 253 -12.42 6.14 16.87
CA LYS A 253 -12.00 6.57 18.21
C LYS A 253 -13.18 6.72 19.18
N ASP A 254 -14.29 7.26 18.70
CA ASP A 254 -15.48 7.55 19.50
C ASP A 254 -16.46 6.38 19.62
N LYS A 255 -16.11 5.19 19.11
CA LYS A 255 -16.98 4.01 19.14
C LYS A 255 -16.32 2.87 19.89
N GLU A 256 -17.09 2.22 20.77
CA GLU A 256 -16.59 1.06 21.52
C GLU A 256 -16.45 -0.21 20.67
N LYS A 257 -17.35 -0.39 19.69
CA LYS A 257 -17.41 -1.58 18.86
C LYS A 257 -16.91 -1.31 17.45
N ALA A 258 -16.22 -2.28 16.90
CA ALA A 258 -15.86 -2.28 15.49
C ALA A 258 -17.11 -2.33 14.61
N LYS A 259 -17.13 -1.50 13.56
CA LYS A 259 -18.15 -1.60 12.52
C LYS A 259 -17.73 -2.65 11.51
N LYS A 260 -18.50 -3.72 11.44
CA LYS A 260 -18.31 -4.78 10.45
C LYS A 260 -18.80 -4.31 9.07
N ILE A 261 -18.01 -4.59 8.05
CA ILE A 261 -18.32 -4.28 6.64
C ILE A 261 -18.28 -5.62 5.89
N LYS A 262 -19.36 -5.95 5.22
CA LYS A 262 -19.50 -7.22 4.49
C LYS A 262 -18.45 -7.34 3.38
N PRO A 263 -18.08 -8.57 2.98
CA PRO A 263 -17.20 -8.78 1.85
C PRO A 263 -17.84 -8.27 0.55
N VAL A 264 -17.00 -7.68 -0.31
CA VAL A 264 -17.42 -7.10 -1.58
C VAL A 264 -16.80 -7.82 -2.79
N LEU A 265 -15.99 -8.85 -2.53
CA LEU A 265 -15.23 -9.55 -3.57
C LEU A 265 -16.15 -10.25 -4.58
N ASP A 266 -15.82 -10.08 -5.84
CA ASP A 266 -16.42 -10.81 -6.95
C ASP A 266 -15.61 -12.05 -7.33
N SER A 267 -16.26 -13.01 -7.94
CA SER A 267 -15.65 -14.22 -8.48
C SER A 267 -15.82 -14.22 -10.01
N PRO A 268 -14.84 -14.69 -10.79
CA PRO A 268 -13.57 -15.26 -10.34
C PRO A 268 -12.50 -14.21 -10.01
N VAL A 269 -11.72 -14.48 -8.96
CA VAL A 269 -10.51 -13.70 -8.65
C VAL A 269 -9.39 -14.10 -9.61
N ARG A 270 -8.73 -13.10 -10.19
CA ARG A 270 -7.55 -13.30 -11.04
C ARG A 270 -6.24 -13.01 -10.35
N SER A 271 -6.21 -11.96 -9.50
CA SER A 271 -4.99 -11.56 -8.81
C SER A 271 -5.27 -10.74 -7.56
N TYR A 272 -4.47 -10.95 -6.51
CA TYR A 272 -4.48 -10.10 -5.31
C TYR A 272 -3.34 -9.07 -5.28
N VAL A 273 -2.47 -9.04 -6.29
CA VAL A 273 -1.20 -8.28 -6.25
C VAL A 273 -1.42 -6.78 -6.04
N ALA A 274 -2.36 -6.18 -6.75
CA ALA A 274 -2.58 -4.74 -6.69
C ALA A 274 -3.68 -4.31 -5.70
N VAL A 275 -4.41 -5.27 -5.09
CA VAL A 275 -5.57 -5.00 -4.22
C VAL A 275 -5.22 -4.08 -3.05
N GLY A 276 -4.13 -4.38 -2.35
CA GLY A 276 -3.70 -3.56 -1.21
C GLY A 276 -3.31 -2.14 -1.63
N SER A 277 -2.72 -2.00 -2.79
CA SER A 277 -2.25 -0.72 -3.33
C SER A 277 -3.41 0.18 -3.77
N VAL A 278 -4.40 -0.37 -4.48
CA VAL A 278 -5.58 0.41 -4.87
C VAL A 278 -6.43 0.82 -3.66
N ILE A 279 -6.54 -0.03 -2.63
CA ILE A 279 -7.20 0.33 -1.37
C ILE A 279 -6.50 1.54 -0.74
N MET A 280 -5.15 1.55 -0.64
CA MET A 280 -4.41 2.68 -0.10
C MET A 280 -4.57 3.94 -0.94
N ALA A 281 -4.51 3.83 -2.27
CA ALA A 281 -4.74 4.95 -3.18
C ALA A 281 -6.13 5.58 -2.98
N CYS A 282 -7.18 4.76 -2.93
CA CYS A 282 -8.56 5.24 -2.70
C CYS A 282 -8.72 5.87 -1.30
N LEU A 283 -8.11 5.31 -0.27
CA LEU A 283 -8.13 5.91 1.08
C LEU A 283 -7.43 7.26 1.09
N GLY A 284 -6.22 7.36 0.50
CA GLY A 284 -5.50 8.63 0.38
C GLY A 284 -6.30 9.71 -0.33
N LEU A 285 -6.85 9.38 -1.50
CA LEU A 285 -7.69 10.32 -2.28
C LEU A 285 -8.96 10.71 -1.54
N SER A 286 -9.58 9.77 -0.82
CA SER A 286 -10.80 10.05 -0.06
C SER A 286 -10.55 10.96 1.13
N TYR A 287 -9.45 10.76 1.87
CA TYR A 287 -9.05 11.68 2.94
C TYR A 287 -8.66 13.05 2.39
N ALA A 288 -7.92 13.08 1.27
CA ALA A 288 -7.57 14.31 0.57
C ALA A 288 -8.80 15.12 0.13
N ALA A 289 -9.91 14.46 -0.12
CA ALA A 289 -11.18 15.05 -0.56
C ALA A 289 -12.20 15.25 0.59
N ASP A 290 -11.79 15.04 1.83
CA ASP A 290 -12.66 15.15 3.03
C ASP A 290 -13.94 14.29 2.94
N ILE A 291 -13.81 13.09 2.35
CA ILE A 291 -14.90 12.11 2.28
C ILE A 291 -15.00 11.39 3.64
N ASP A 292 -16.21 11.23 4.16
CA ASP A 292 -16.42 10.52 5.42
C ASP A 292 -15.80 9.10 5.39
N ILE A 293 -15.28 8.68 6.54
CA ILE A 293 -14.48 7.44 6.67
C ILE A 293 -15.22 6.19 6.18
N LEU A 294 -16.52 6.08 6.43
CA LEU A 294 -17.28 4.90 6.02
C LEU A 294 -17.42 4.83 4.50
N SER A 295 -17.71 5.96 3.85
CA SER A 295 -17.73 6.06 2.40
C SER A 295 -16.36 5.77 1.79
N SER A 296 -15.29 6.32 2.39
CA SER A 296 -13.90 6.09 1.97
C SER A 296 -13.55 4.60 1.94
N ILE A 297 -13.90 3.87 3.02
CA ILE A 297 -13.64 2.43 3.11
C ILE A 297 -14.49 1.64 2.11
N LYS A 298 -15.77 1.98 1.96
CA LYS A 298 -16.65 1.32 0.99
C LYS A 298 -16.11 1.47 -0.44
N ILE A 299 -15.72 2.68 -0.83
CA ILE A 299 -15.10 2.94 -2.15
C ILE A 299 -13.80 2.15 -2.30
N ALA A 300 -12.93 2.17 -1.30
CA ALA A 300 -11.65 1.46 -1.33
C ALA A 300 -11.84 -0.06 -1.47
N LEU A 301 -12.80 -0.66 -0.78
CA LEU A 301 -13.12 -2.08 -0.89
C LEU A 301 -13.70 -2.42 -2.27
N MET A 302 -14.56 -1.58 -2.84
CA MET A 302 -15.07 -1.75 -4.20
C MET A 302 -13.95 -1.68 -5.24
N ALA A 303 -13.01 -0.75 -5.09
CA ALA A 303 -11.84 -0.66 -5.95
C ALA A 303 -10.93 -1.91 -5.80
N GLY A 304 -10.74 -2.40 -4.58
CA GLY A 304 -10.04 -3.65 -4.31
C GLY A 304 -10.71 -4.86 -4.97
N SER A 305 -12.04 -4.96 -4.88
CA SER A 305 -12.82 -6.01 -5.55
C SER A 305 -12.67 -5.96 -7.06
N LEU A 306 -12.79 -4.78 -7.67
CA LEU A 306 -12.57 -4.58 -9.10
C LEU A 306 -11.15 -5.01 -9.50
N SER A 307 -10.14 -4.54 -8.77
CA SER A 307 -8.73 -4.89 -9.03
C SER A 307 -8.49 -6.41 -8.97
N ALA A 308 -9.13 -7.11 -8.04
CA ALA A 308 -9.00 -8.56 -7.90
C ALA A 308 -9.53 -9.35 -9.11
N THR A 309 -10.44 -8.78 -9.90
CA THR A 309 -10.98 -9.41 -11.13
C THR A 309 -10.12 -9.16 -12.37
N LEU A 310 -9.12 -8.28 -12.27
CA LEU A 310 -8.22 -7.93 -13.37
C LEU A 310 -6.93 -8.76 -13.33
N PRO A 311 -6.19 -8.86 -14.46
CA PRO A 311 -4.84 -9.38 -14.45
C PRO A 311 -3.91 -8.66 -13.45
N PRO A 312 -2.79 -9.29 -13.05
CA PRO A 312 -1.79 -8.62 -12.20
C PRO A 312 -1.36 -7.29 -12.79
N VAL A 313 -1.25 -6.26 -11.94
CA VAL A 313 -0.79 -4.89 -12.27
C VAL A 313 -1.55 -4.19 -13.40
N GLU A 314 -2.78 -4.60 -13.71
CA GLU A 314 -3.68 -3.85 -14.56
C GLU A 314 -4.36 -2.73 -13.79
N PHE A 315 -4.49 -1.57 -14.42
CA PHE A 315 -5.03 -0.36 -13.82
C PHE A 315 -6.35 0.03 -14.47
N PHE A 316 -7.19 0.72 -13.71
CA PHE A 316 -8.45 1.28 -14.18
C PHE A 316 -8.54 2.76 -13.75
N ASN A 317 -9.37 3.53 -14.42
CA ASN A 317 -9.61 4.93 -14.11
C ASN A 317 -10.85 5.14 -13.23
N ALA A 318 -11.09 6.39 -12.84
CA ALA A 318 -12.22 6.76 -12.00
C ALA A 318 -13.58 6.44 -12.64
N ASP A 319 -13.71 6.54 -13.96
CA ASP A 319 -14.97 6.23 -14.65
C ASP A 319 -15.28 4.73 -14.59
N THR A 320 -14.28 3.88 -14.80
CA THR A 320 -14.43 2.42 -14.66
C THR A 320 -14.85 2.05 -13.23
N LEU A 321 -14.23 2.65 -12.22
CA LEU A 321 -14.61 2.43 -10.82
C LEU A 321 -16.03 2.91 -10.53
N LYS A 322 -16.38 4.08 -11.05
CA LYS A 322 -17.74 4.65 -10.93
C LYS A 322 -18.79 3.72 -11.49
N GLU A 323 -18.58 3.20 -12.71
CA GLU A 323 -19.48 2.24 -13.31
C GLU A 323 -19.58 0.94 -12.49
N TYR A 324 -18.46 0.46 -11.97
CA TYR A 324 -18.43 -0.75 -11.15
C TYR A 324 -19.24 -0.57 -9.86
N ILE A 325 -19.09 0.56 -9.15
CA ILE A 325 -19.88 0.89 -7.96
C ILE A 325 -21.37 0.97 -8.30
N ALA A 326 -21.74 1.68 -9.36
CA ALA A 326 -23.13 1.84 -9.78
C ALA A 326 -23.82 0.51 -10.15
N LYS A 327 -23.07 -0.43 -10.72
CA LYS A 327 -23.57 -1.78 -11.07
C LYS A 327 -23.71 -2.72 -9.86
N ASN A 328 -23.08 -2.39 -8.72
CA ASN A 328 -23.01 -3.26 -7.55
C ASN A 328 -23.51 -2.60 -6.24
N PRO A 329 -24.68 -1.93 -6.22
CA PRO A 329 -25.14 -1.18 -5.05
C PRO A 329 -25.39 -2.09 -3.82
N LYS A 330 -25.81 -3.32 -4.02
CA LYS A 330 -26.10 -4.29 -2.96
C LYS A 330 -24.88 -4.75 -2.15
N LYS A 331 -23.68 -4.55 -2.68
CA LYS A 331 -22.44 -4.87 -1.96
C LYS A 331 -22.06 -3.83 -0.91
N LEU A 332 -22.78 -2.71 -0.88
CA LEU A 332 -22.49 -1.56 -0.05
C LEU A 332 -23.43 -1.46 1.17
N ASP A 333 -24.44 -2.33 1.24
CA ASP A 333 -25.35 -2.48 2.38
C ASP A 333 -24.79 -3.46 3.43
#